data_158a9ec0eeeafd6c34b4bd2f78794ae5
#
_entry.id   158a9ec0eeeafd6c34b4bd2f78794ae5
#
_cell.length_a   1.000
_cell.length_b   1.000
_cell.length_c   1.000
_cell.angle_alpha   90.00
_cell.angle_beta   90.00
_cell.angle_gamma   90.00
#
_symmetry.space_group_name_H-M   'P 1'
#
loop_
_entity.id
_entity.type
_entity.pdbx_description
1 polymer ?
#
loop_
_entity_poly.entity_id
_entity_poly.type
_entity_poly.pdbx_seq_one_letter_code
_entity_poly.pdbx_strand_id
1 'polypeptide(L)'
;MNKTLVSISTAVTAAALCIAVPAASAAPLNNAQSIPADLSSRQTIPKEPEKPKDPNNPQQYATYALDLIEVYGIYADKPEFAQARKDAEVKVKDAKTVKDTYSVLNDVARVAGGKHSSFRPPEDNISGTKDNTELPKVTAADGIVTAKLPSLASGHVGQEYADTAAKGLVDNMPKSCGAIIDLRGNDGGDMGPMLAGVSSLLPDGTVMQFKNRYTTTDVKIDGSSVTGGGTNTTAASKGKFTNKPVAILTNKDTASSAEATVLSFRGLSNARTFGQPTAGFTSANVPIEMPDGASLVITMAKDVARTGEEFAEEPINPDVTTDKPAEEAAAWLKQQCR
;
A
#
# COMPACT_ATOMS: atom_id res chain seq x y z
N MET A 1 -11.25 -12.31 -51.85
CA MET A 1 -10.96 -12.92 -50.57
C MET A 1 -10.80 -11.77 -49.55
N ASN A 2 -11.89 -11.44 -48.89
CA ASN A 2 -11.94 -10.34 -47.89
C ASN A 2 -11.44 -10.88 -46.55
N LYS A 3 -10.40 -10.26 -46.02
CA LYS A 3 -9.99 -10.48 -44.61
C LYS A 3 -10.57 -9.36 -43.77
N THR A 4 -11.59 -9.71 -42.99
CA THR A 4 -12.19 -8.84 -41.98
C THR A 4 -11.24 -8.78 -40.79
N LEU A 5 -10.71 -7.59 -40.47
CA LEU A 5 -10.01 -7.32 -39.24
C LEU A 5 -11.04 -7.16 -38.11
N VAL A 6 -11.03 -8.05 -37.15
CA VAL A 6 -11.75 -7.90 -35.90
C VAL A 6 -10.86 -7.11 -34.95
N SER A 7 -11.27 -5.88 -34.68
CA SER A 7 -10.66 -5.02 -33.66
C SER A 7 -11.20 -5.49 -32.29
N ILE A 8 -10.34 -6.07 -31.47
CA ILE A 8 -10.64 -6.38 -30.06
C ILE A 8 -10.24 -5.16 -29.25
N SER A 9 -11.23 -4.35 -28.89
CA SER A 9 -11.06 -3.26 -27.93
C SER A 9 -11.04 -3.87 -26.51
N THR A 10 -9.88 -4.01 -25.93
CA THR A 10 -9.71 -4.34 -24.49
C THR A 10 -9.92 -3.05 -23.70
N ALA A 11 -11.10 -2.89 -23.15
CA ALA A 11 -11.36 -1.88 -22.13
C ALA A 11 -10.64 -2.31 -20.84
N VAL A 12 -9.52 -1.64 -20.54
CA VAL A 12 -8.88 -1.72 -19.23
C VAL A 12 -9.74 -0.88 -18.28
N THR A 13 -10.56 -1.54 -17.50
CA THR A 13 -11.33 -0.92 -16.41
C THR A 13 -10.33 -0.57 -15.31
N ALA A 14 -10.00 0.71 -15.16
CA ALA A 14 -9.37 1.23 -13.98
C ALA A 14 -10.27 0.89 -12.78
N ALA A 15 -9.80 0.08 -11.85
CA ALA A 15 -10.49 -0.18 -10.61
C ALA A 15 -10.42 1.10 -9.75
N ALA A 16 -11.38 2.00 -9.99
CA ALA A 16 -11.65 3.07 -9.05
C ALA A 16 -12.09 2.40 -7.73
N LEU A 17 -11.42 2.73 -6.64
CA LEU A 17 -11.78 2.32 -5.30
C LEU A 17 -13.10 3.01 -4.94
N CYS A 18 -14.24 2.46 -5.44
CA CYS A 18 -15.58 2.87 -5.04
C CYS A 18 -15.79 2.39 -3.61
N ILE A 19 -15.69 3.30 -2.64
CA ILE A 19 -16.16 3.08 -1.27
C ILE A 19 -17.68 3.07 -1.36
N ALA A 20 -18.28 1.90 -1.52
CA ALA A 20 -19.72 1.70 -1.37
C ALA A 20 -20.06 1.80 0.11
N VAL A 21 -20.79 2.84 0.49
CA VAL A 21 -21.42 2.95 1.81
C VAL A 21 -22.66 2.06 1.79
N PRO A 22 -22.78 1.03 2.63
CA PRO A 22 -24.03 0.28 2.74
C PRO A 22 -25.10 1.15 3.43
N ALA A 23 -26.27 1.29 2.80
CA ALA A 23 -27.44 1.85 3.42
C ALA A 23 -27.93 0.93 4.54
N ALA A 24 -27.77 1.34 5.79
CA ALA A 24 -28.30 0.65 6.93
C ALA A 24 -29.78 0.97 7.08
N SER A 25 -30.60 -0.06 7.01
CA SER A 25 -32.03 -0.07 7.37
C SER A 25 -32.17 0.21 8.88
N ALA A 26 -32.90 1.26 9.22
CA ALA A 26 -33.15 1.65 10.60
C ALA A 26 -34.31 0.83 11.20
N ALA A 27 -34.07 0.20 12.36
CA ALA A 27 -35.10 -0.19 13.30
C ALA A 27 -35.02 0.71 14.55
N PRO A 28 -36.13 1.12 15.17
CA PRO A 28 -36.10 2.11 16.25
C PRO A 28 -35.80 1.48 17.58
N LEU A 29 -34.75 1.97 18.27
CA LEU A 29 -34.55 1.74 19.70
C LEU A 29 -34.60 3.08 20.41
N ASN A 30 -35.66 3.26 21.20
CA ASN A 30 -35.78 4.30 22.21
C ASN A 30 -34.80 4.04 23.34
N ASN A 31 -33.80 4.92 23.50
CA ASN A 31 -33.31 5.34 24.81
C ASN A 31 -32.51 6.64 24.65
N ALA A 32 -33.06 7.72 25.18
CA ALA A 32 -32.41 9.03 25.19
C ALA A 32 -31.32 9.04 26.25
N GLN A 33 -30.07 8.96 25.81
CA GLN A 33 -28.92 9.49 26.57
C GLN A 33 -28.23 10.50 25.68
N SER A 34 -28.11 11.71 26.21
CA SER A 34 -27.49 12.88 25.55
C SER A 34 -26.07 12.59 25.12
N ILE A 35 -25.86 12.53 23.80
CA ILE A 35 -24.55 12.49 23.17
C ILE A 35 -24.01 13.93 23.15
N PRO A 36 -22.74 14.17 23.56
CA PRO A 36 -22.14 15.49 23.46
C PRO A 36 -22.07 15.94 21.99
N ALA A 37 -22.51 17.18 21.74
CA ALA A 37 -22.47 17.82 20.44
C ALA A 37 -21.04 18.22 20.10
N ASP A 38 -20.24 17.29 19.54
CA ASP A 38 -19.00 17.63 18.82
C ASP A 38 -18.85 16.72 17.59
N LEU A 39 -19.79 16.86 16.64
CA LEU A 39 -19.78 16.20 15.34
C LEU A 39 -19.69 17.24 14.18
N SER A 40 -19.23 18.47 14.46
CA SER A 40 -19.26 19.54 13.46
C SER A 40 -17.99 19.65 12.59
N SER A 41 -17.03 18.72 12.65
CA SER A 41 -15.81 18.79 11.84
C SER A 41 -15.54 17.54 10.98
N ARG A 42 -16.56 16.87 10.48
CA ARG A 42 -16.32 15.94 9.36
C ARG A 42 -16.02 16.75 8.12
N GLN A 43 -14.74 16.90 7.80
CA GLN A 43 -14.33 17.45 6.51
C GLN A 43 -14.95 16.57 5.42
N THR A 44 -15.79 17.16 4.58
CA THR A 44 -16.36 16.47 3.43
C THR A 44 -15.23 16.10 2.47
N ILE A 45 -15.21 14.84 2.01
CA ILE A 45 -14.28 14.42 0.95
C ILE A 45 -14.54 15.31 -0.26
N PRO A 46 -13.52 16.03 -0.78
CA PRO A 46 -13.69 16.88 -1.94
C PRO A 46 -14.14 16.06 -3.16
N LYS A 47 -14.93 16.71 -4.03
CA LYS A 47 -15.29 16.12 -5.33
C LYS A 47 -14.01 15.95 -6.16
N GLU A 48 -13.91 14.84 -6.89
CA GLU A 48 -12.84 14.62 -7.85
C GLU A 48 -12.81 15.74 -8.89
N PRO A 49 -11.62 16.30 -9.21
CA PRO A 49 -11.49 17.36 -10.21
C PRO A 49 -11.99 16.93 -11.59
N GLU A 50 -12.57 17.88 -12.32
CA GLU A 50 -13.03 17.63 -13.70
C GLU A 50 -11.85 17.58 -14.66
N LYS A 51 -11.85 16.58 -15.54
CA LYS A 51 -10.80 16.45 -16.58
C LYS A 51 -10.75 17.70 -17.45
N PRO A 52 -9.57 18.08 -17.97
CA PRO A 52 -9.42 19.25 -18.83
C PRO A 52 -10.25 19.10 -20.10
N LYS A 53 -10.89 20.19 -20.54
CA LYS A 53 -11.65 20.22 -21.80
C LYS A 53 -10.74 20.02 -23.03
N ASP A 54 -9.54 20.56 -22.97
CA ASP A 54 -8.47 20.32 -23.94
C ASP A 54 -7.26 19.73 -23.21
N PRO A 55 -7.05 18.41 -23.31
CA PRO A 55 -5.92 17.74 -22.63
C PRO A 55 -4.56 18.11 -23.21
N ASN A 56 -4.52 18.69 -24.42
CA ASN A 56 -3.27 19.17 -25.04
C ASN A 56 -2.91 20.61 -24.64
N ASN A 57 -3.85 21.34 -24.00
CA ASN A 57 -3.57 22.67 -23.47
C ASN A 57 -2.77 22.55 -22.17
N PRO A 58 -1.50 23.00 -22.13
CA PRO A 58 -0.63 22.80 -20.97
C PRO A 58 -1.13 23.45 -19.70
N GLN A 59 -1.82 24.58 -19.79
CA GLN A 59 -2.37 25.28 -18.62
C GLN A 59 -3.56 24.55 -18.03
N GLN A 60 -4.48 24.04 -18.87
CA GLN A 60 -5.62 23.24 -18.39
C GLN A 60 -5.16 21.90 -17.82
N TYR A 61 -4.18 21.28 -18.46
CA TYR A 61 -3.57 20.04 -18.00
C TYR A 61 -2.92 20.23 -16.63
N ALA A 62 -2.09 21.26 -16.47
CA ALA A 62 -1.43 21.55 -15.20
C ALA A 62 -2.42 21.89 -14.09
N THR A 63 -3.47 22.67 -14.39
CA THR A 63 -4.53 22.97 -13.42
C THR A 63 -5.19 21.70 -12.92
N TYR A 64 -5.56 20.80 -13.82
CA TYR A 64 -6.15 19.51 -13.46
C TYR A 64 -5.23 18.67 -12.57
N ALA A 65 -3.94 18.58 -12.93
CA ALA A 65 -2.96 17.86 -12.12
C ALA A 65 -2.79 18.48 -10.72
N LEU A 66 -2.70 19.81 -10.64
CA LEU A 66 -2.60 20.55 -9.37
C LEU A 66 -3.83 20.35 -8.48
N ASP A 67 -5.01 20.31 -9.07
CA ASP A 67 -6.27 20.05 -8.36
C ASP A 67 -6.30 18.60 -7.82
N LEU A 68 -5.84 17.62 -8.60
CA LEU A 68 -5.68 16.24 -8.14
C LEU A 68 -4.69 16.15 -6.96
N ILE A 69 -3.54 16.82 -7.09
CA ILE A 69 -2.53 16.87 -6.03
C ILE A 69 -3.11 17.49 -4.75
N GLU A 70 -3.91 18.55 -4.86
CA GLU A 70 -4.57 19.19 -3.71
C GLU A 70 -5.60 18.29 -3.05
N VAL A 71 -6.40 17.56 -3.84
CA VAL A 71 -7.41 16.64 -3.32
C VAL A 71 -6.78 15.47 -2.60
N TYR A 72 -5.77 14.86 -3.19
CA TYR A 72 -5.23 13.59 -2.71
C TYR A 72 -3.98 13.70 -1.85
N GLY A 73 -3.17 14.75 -2.00
CA GLY A 73 -1.88 14.89 -1.29
C GLY A 73 -2.05 14.95 0.23
N ILE A 74 -1.36 14.08 0.93
CA ILE A 74 -1.43 13.93 2.39
C ILE A 74 -1.03 15.23 3.14
N TYR A 75 -0.17 16.06 2.54
CA TYR A 75 0.31 17.33 3.09
C TYR A 75 -0.26 18.55 2.36
N ALA A 76 -1.29 18.38 1.51
CA ALA A 76 -1.86 19.48 0.74
C ALA A 76 -2.66 20.49 1.58
N ASP A 77 -2.82 20.26 2.88
CA ASP A 77 -3.33 21.22 3.85
C ASP A 77 -2.24 22.12 4.47
N LYS A 78 -0.97 21.92 4.10
CA LYS A 78 0.16 22.65 4.65
C LYS A 78 0.45 23.95 3.87
N PRO A 79 0.98 25.00 4.54
CA PRO A 79 1.35 26.25 3.87
C PRO A 79 2.36 26.08 2.73
N GLU A 80 3.28 25.10 2.86
CA GLU A 80 4.30 24.78 1.86
C GLU A 80 3.66 24.36 0.54
N PHE A 81 2.58 23.57 0.58
CA PHE A 81 1.84 23.21 -0.62
C PHE A 81 1.13 24.44 -1.25
N ALA A 82 0.49 25.27 -0.44
CA ALA A 82 -0.18 26.46 -0.95
C ALA A 82 0.80 27.40 -1.68
N GLN A 83 2.04 27.51 -1.20
CA GLN A 83 3.08 28.28 -1.86
C GLN A 83 3.58 27.57 -3.14
N ALA A 84 3.86 26.27 -3.05
CA ALA A 84 4.32 25.48 -4.20
C ALA A 84 3.30 25.50 -5.35
N ARG A 85 1.99 25.42 -5.04
CA ARG A 85 0.91 25.53 -6.03
C ARG A 85 0.93 26.90 -6.73
N LYS A 86 1.02 28.01 -6.00
CA LYS A 86 1.10 29.36 -6.58
C LYS A 86 2.31 29.53 -7.49
N ASP A 87 3.47 29.02 -7.07
CA ASP A 87 4.71 29.10 -7.85
C ASP A 87 4.59 28.25 -9.14
N ALA A 88 3.96 27.09 -9.04
CA ALA A 88 3.68 26.23 -10.19
C ALA A 88 2.74 26.90 -11.19
N GLU A 89 1.64 27.52 -10.73
CA GLU A 89 0.70 28.26 -11.57
C GLU A 89 1.38 29.41 -12.35
N VAL A 90 2.39 30.04 -11.75
CA VAL A 90 3.20 31.06 -12.45
C VAL A 90 4.11 30.40 -13.50
N LYS A 91 4.82 29.33 -13.12
CA LYS A 91 5.78 28.65 -14.04
C LYS A 91 5.11 28.06 -15.27
N VAL A 92 3.91 27.48 -15.12
CA VAL A 92 3.20 26.83 -16.23
C VAL A 92 2.51 27.82 -17.20
N LYS A 93 2.44 29.13 -16.88
CA LYS A 93 1.84 30.14 -17.79
C LYS A 93 2.50 30.18 -19.15
N ASP A 94 3.81 30.01 -19.20
CA ASP A 94 4.62 30.10 -20.42
C ASP A 94 4.86 28.74 -21.06
N ALA A 95 4.35 27.63 -20.49
CA ALA A 95 4.44 26.29 -21.04
C ALA A 95 3.78 26.23 -22.44
N LYS A 96 4.50 25.67 -23.41
CA LYS A 96 4.04 25.53 -24.81
C LYS A 96 3.48 24.14 -25.08
N THR A 97 3.93 23.15 -24.34
CA THR A 97 3.51 21.75 -24.42
C THR A 97 3.19 21.21 -23.04
N VAL A 98 2.40 20.14 -23.00
CA VAL A 98 2.11 19.42 -21.73
C VAL A 98 3.40 18.93 -21.09
N LYS A 99 4.37 18.48 -21.87
CA LYS A 99 5.66 18.00 -21.36
C LYS A 99 6.44 19.08 -20.58
N ASP A 100 6.28 20.36 -20.92
CA ASP A 100 6.93 21.47 -20.21
C ASP A 100 6.41 21.60 -18.76
N THR A 101 5.27 20.98 -18.42
CA THR A 101 4.67 21.03 -17.09
C THR A 101 5.16 19.91 -16.15
N TYR A 102 5.72 18.82 -16.66
CA TYR A 102 5.98 17.61 -15.88
C TYR A 102 6.92 17.82 -14.70
N SER A 103 8.03 18.54 -14.89
CA SER A 103 9.00 18.81 -13.83
C SER A 103 8.35 19.61 -12.69
N VAL A 104 7.58 20.64 -13.04
CA VAL A 104 6.87 21.48 -12.07
C VAL A 104 5.84 20.68 -11.31
N LEU A 105 5.06 19.82 -12.00
CA LEU A 105 4.06 18.96 -11.37
C LEU A 105 4.70 17.90 -10.44
N ASN A 106 5.86 17.35 -10.83
CA ASN A 106 6.62 16.45 -9.98
C ASN A 106 7.07 17.13 -8.68
N ASP A 107 7.57 18.36 -8.76
CA ASP A 107 7.99 19.12 -7.57
C ASP A 107 6.81 19.36 -6.62
N VAL A 108 5.65 19.77 -7.16
CA VAL A 108 4.45 20.00 -6.36
C VAL A 108 3.91 18.69 -5.76
N ALA A 109 3.92 17.60 -6.53
CA ALA A 109 3.50 16.29 -6.03
C ALA A 109 4.34 15.85 -4.81
N ARG A 110 5.66 16.10 -4.86
CA ARG A 110 6.55 15.81 -3.73
C ARG A 110 6.30 16.70 -2.51
N VAL A 111 5.95 17.96 -2.71
CA VAL A 111 5.58 18.85 -1.60
C VAL A 111 4.27 18.39 -0.95
N ALA A 112 3.29 17.97 -1.74
CA ALA A 112 1.97 17.57 -1.25
C ALA A 112 1.92 16.13 -0.69
N GLY A 113 2.81 15.25 -1.14
CA GLY A 113 2.75 13.83 -0.80
C GLY A 113 4.07 13.23 -0.32
N GLY A 114 5.14 14.03 -0.18
CA GLY A 114 6.44 13.56 0.29
C GLY A 114 7.20 12.71 -0.74
N LYS A 115 8.23 12.00 -0.26
CA LYS A 115 9.18 11.25 -1.09
C LYS A 115 8.56 10.08 -1.86
N HIS A 116 7.41 9.57 -1.41
CA HIS A 116 6.70 8.46 -2.05
C HIS A 116 5.82 8.94 -3.23
N SER A 117 5.75 10.26 -3.48
CA SER A 117 5.00 10.85 -4.58
C SER A 117 5.90 11.21 -5.75
N SER A 118 5.38 11.09 -6.97
CA SER A 118 6.09 11.43 -8.20
C SER A 118 5.11 11.70 -9.34
N PHE A 119 5.55 12.51 -10.30
CA PHE A 119 4.90 12.64 -11.60
C PHE A 119 5.77 11.94 -12.65
N ARG A 120 5.25 10.89 -13.29
CA ARG A 120 5.98 10.04 -14.23
C ARG A 120 5.50 10.33 -15.65
N PRO A 121 6.40 10.72 -16.57
CA PRO A 121 6.08 10.85 -17.99
C PRO A 121 5.55 9.56 -18.61
N PRO A 122 4.81 9.60 -19.74
CA PRO A 122 4.28 8.41 -20.40
C PRO A 122 5.37 7.38 -20.75
N GLU A 123 6.55 7.85 -21.18
CA GLU A 123 7.69 7.02 -21.51
C GLU A 123 8.21 6.19 -20.34
N ASP A 124 8.07 6.68 -19.10
CA ASP A 124 8.50 5.96 -17.90
C ASP A 124 7.49 4.89 -17.47
N ASN A 125 6.23 5.00 -17.90
CA ASN A 125 5.19 4.03 -17.61
C ASN A 125 5.27 2.78 -18.52
N ILE A 126 5.90 2.89 -19.70
CA ILE A 126 6.03 1.79 -20.67
C ILE A 126 7.13 0.80 -20.28
N SER A 127 8.13 1.25 -19.51
CA SER A 127 9.30 0.44 -19.14
C SER A 127 9.11 -0.45 -17.92
N GLY A 128 7.93 -0.46 -17.30
CA GLY A 128 7.72 -0.98 -15.94
C GLY A 128 7.29 -2.43 -15.81
N THR A 129 6.91 -3.13 -16.86
CA THR A 129 6.48 -4.53 -16.71
C THR A 129 7.46 -5.49 -17.39
N LYS A 130 8.65 -5.64 -16.84
CA LYS A 130 9.24 -6.98 -16.91
C LYS A 130 8.39 -7.84 -15.98
N ASP A 131 7.64 -8.78 -16.56
CA ASP A 131 6.93 -9.86 -15.86
C ASP A 131 7.92 -10.83 -15.16
N ASN A 132 8.88 -10.30 -14.45
CA ASN A 132 9.88 -11.02 -13.69
C ASN A 132 9.55 -10.94 -12.21
N THR A 133 8.28 -11.07 -11.84
CA THR A 133 7.91 -11.18 -10.43
C THR A 133 8.36 -12.55 -9.94
N GLU A 134 9.37 -12.54 -9.08
CA GLU A 134 9.78 -13.74 -8.35
C GLU A 134 8.64 -14.12 -7.39
N LEU A 135 8.25 -15.42 -7.40
CA LEU A 135 7.25 -15.92 -6.46
C LEU A 135 7.86 -16.13 -5.07
N PRO A 136 7.04 -16.08 -4.00
CA PRO A 136 7.48 -16.41 -2.65
C PRO A 136 8.12 -17.79 -2.56
N LYS A 137 9.20 -17.88 -1.78
CA LYS A 137 9.85 -19.14 -1.50
C LYS A 137 9.67 -19.52 -0.03
N VAL A 138 9.00 -20.64 0.21
CA VAL A 138 8.78 -21.15 1.57
C VAL A 138 9.57 -22.44 1.76
N THR A 139 10.35 -22.48 2.83
CA THR A 139 11.16 -23.64 3.22
C THR A 139 10.98 -23.95 4.69
N ALA A 140 11.18 -25.20 5.09
CA ALA A 140 11.15 -25.60 6.49
C ALA A 140 12.43 -26.37 6.83
N ALA A 141 13.10 -25.94 7.89
CA ALA A 141 14.29 -26.57 8.42
C ALA A 141 14.37 -26.38 9.94
N ASP A 142 14.88 -27.35 10.66
CA ASP A 142 15.10 -27.29 12.11
C ASP A 142 13.86 -26.85 12.92
N GLY A 143 12.66 -27.22 12.47
CA GLY A 143 11.41 -26.84 13.13
C GLY A 143 10.98 -25.38 12.90
N ILE A 144 11.60 -24.66 11.98
CA ILE A 144 11.27 -23.27 11.61
C ILE A 144 10.86 -23.22 10.14
N VAL A 145 9.76 -22.52 9.84
CA VAL A 145 9.35 -22.20 8.46
C VAL A 145 9.92 -20.82 8.10
N THR A 146 10.58 -20.72 6.96
CA THR A 146 11.03 -19.43 6.41
C THR A 146 10.28 -19.15 5.11
N ALA A 147 9.55 -18.04 5.09
CA ALA A 147 8.90 -17.50 3.90
C ALA A 147 9.64 -16.24 3.45
N LYS A 148 10.38 -16.33 2.34
CA LYS A 148 10.94 -15.16 1.67
C LYS A 148 9.89 -14.58 0.73
N LEU A 149 9.54 -13.32 0.95
CA LEU A 149 8.56 -12.58 0.17
C LEU A 149 9.29 -11.55 -0.69
N PRO A 150 9.42 -11.77 -2.00
CA PRO A 150 9.99 -10.77 -2.91
C PRO A 150 9.00 -9.62 -3.17
N SER A 151 9.47 -8.54 -3.81
CA SER A 151 8.62 -7.46 -4.31
C SER A 151 7.58 -8.00 -5.29
N LEU A 152 6.39 -7.39 -5.28
CA LEU A 152 5.29 -7.78 -6.14
C LEU A 152 4.86 -6.59 -7.00
N ALA A 153 5.39 -6.46 -8.21
CA ALA A 153 4.86 -5.50 -9.17
C ALA A 153 3.36 -5.76 -9.39
N SER A 154 2.58 -4.69 -9.57
CA SER A 154 1.15 -4.83 -9.90
C SER A 154 1.01 -5.59 -11.21
N GLY A 155 0.16 -6.65 -11.23
CA GLY A 155 -0.02 -7.48 -12.43
C GLY A 155 -0.70 -8.80 -12.16
N HIS A 156 -0.63 -9.70 -13.15
CA HIS A 156 -1.41 -10.94 -13.21
C HIS A 156 -1.01 -12.04 -12.21
N VAL A 157 0.13 -11.92 -11.55
CA VAL A 157 0.68 -12.97 -10.65
C VAL A 157 0.31 -12.79 -9.17
N GLY A 158 -0.48 -11.77 -8.82
CA GLY A 158 -0.82 -11.51 -7.42
C GLY A 158 -1.50 -12.68 -6.72
N GLN A 159 -2.46 -13.34 -7.39
CA GLN A 159 -3.13 -14.51 -6.84
C GLN A 159 -2.15 -15.69 -6.64
N GLU A 160 -1.29 -15.97 -7.64
CA GLU A 160 -0.29 -17.02 -7.55
C GLU A 160 0.74 -16.76 -6.45
N TYR A 161 1.13 -15.49 -6.28
CA TYR A 161 2.00 -15.06 -5.19
C TYR A 161 1.38 -15.37 -3.82
N ALA A 162 0.12 -14.96 -3.61
CA ALA A 162 -0.61 -15.20 -2.37
C ALA A 162 -0.76 -16.70 -2.09
N ASP A 163 -1.15 -17.48 -3.10
CA ASP A 163 -1.38 -18.92 -2.99
C ASP A 163 -0.08 -19.68 -2.70
N THR A 164 1.03 -19.28 -3.33
CA THR A 164 2.35 -19.89 -3.12
C THR A 164 2.83 -19.69 -1.67
N ALA A 165 2.75 -18.46 -1.17
CA ALA A 165 3.14 -18.13 0.21
C ALA A 165 2.24 -18.84 1.23
N ALA A 166 0.91 -18.71 1.07
CA ALA A 166 -0.06 -19.29 1.99
C ALA A 166 0.03 -20.81 2.02
N LYS A 167 0.15 -21.47 0.85
CA LYS A 167 0.30 -22.93 0.78
C LYS A 167 1.56 -23.38 1.50
N GLY A 168 2.68 -22.73 1.23
CA GLY A 168 3.94 -23.10 1.88
C GLY A 168 3.89 -22.97 3.39
N LEU A 169 3.25 -21.90 3.90
CA LEU A 169 3.05 -21.71 5.34
C LEU A 169 2.09 -22.76 5.92
N VAL A 170 0.90 -22.94 5.34
CA VAL A 170 -0.12 -23.84 5.85
C VAL A 170 0.36 -25.30 5.88
N ASP A 171 1.11 -25.75 4.87
CA ASP A 171 1.64 -27.12 4.80
C ASP A 171 2.73 -27.39 5.85
N ASN A 172 3.52 -26.39 6.21
CA ASN A 172 4.71 -26.58 7.07
C ASN A 172 4.51 -26.15 8.53
N MET A 173 3.64 -25.15 8.81
CA MET A 173 3.43 -24.65 10.15
C MET A 173 2.93 -25.69 11.18
N PRO A 174 2.10 -26.71 10.83
CA PRO A 174 1.68 -27.71 11.80
C PRO A 174 2.85 -28.48 12.44
N LYS A 175 3.95 -28.67 11.70
CA LYS A 175 5.14 -29.42 12.15
C LYS A 175 6.28 -28.51 12.60
N SER A 176 6.06 -27.20 12.64
CA SER A 176 7.07 -26.20 12.97
C SER A 176 6.71 -25.45 14.24
N CYS A 177 7.68 -24.98 14.94
CA CYS A 177 7.47 -24.23 16.18
C CYS A 177 7.19 -22.74 15.91
N GLY A 178 7.72 -22.17 14.83
CA GLY A 178 7.53 -20.76 14.48
C GLY A 178 7.89 -20.47 13.03
N ALA A 179 7.75 -19.21 12.63
CA ALA A 179 8.02 -18.76 11.28
C ALA A 179 8.98 -17.56 11.22
N ILE A 180 9.75 -17.49 10.14
CA ILE A 180 10.48 -16.31 9.70
C ILE A 180 9.81 -15.78 8.45
N ILE A 181 9.43 -14.50 8.45
CA ILE A 181 8.99 -13.76 7.27
C ILE A 181 10.14 -12.87 6.83
N ASP A 182 10.78 -13.20 5.72
CA ASP A 182 11.94 -12.45 5.21
C ASP A 182 11.49 -11.43 4.16
N LEU A 183 11.50 -10.16 4.54
CA LEU A 183 11.15 -9.00 3.72
C LEU A 183 12.38 -8.20 3.27
N ARG A 184 13.58 -8.69 3.51
CA ARG A 184 14.81 -8.01 3.08
C ARG A 184 14.90 -7.97 1.56
N GLY A 185 15.13 -6.77 1.02
CA GLY A 185 15.18 -6.52 -0.42
C GLY A 185 13.79 -6.48 -1.09
N ASN A 186 12.70 -6.48 -0.32
CA ASN A 186 11.35 -6.29 -0.82
C ASN A 186 11.01 -4.79 -0.80
N ASP A 187 10.96 -4.15 -1.96
CA ASP A 187 10.65 -2.73 -2.14
C ASP A 187 9.15 -2.43 -2.29
N GLY A 188 8.29 -3.44 -2.08
CA GLY A 188 6.84 -3.28 -2.03
C GLY A 188 6.10 -3.83 -3.23
N GLY A 189 5.08 -3.11 -3.68
CA GLY A 189 4.17 -3.47 -4.76
C GLY A 189 2.74 -3.68 -4.29
N ASP A 190 2.05 -4.74 -4.73
CA ASP A 190 0.65 -5.00 -4.33
C ASP A 190 0.59 -5.64 -2.93
N MET A 191 0.02 -4.89 -1.99
CA MET A 191 -0.06 -5.27 -0.59
C MET A 191 -1.05 -6.42 -0.33
N GLY A 192 -2.17 -6.46 -1.05
CA GLY A 192 -3.24 -7.44 -0.80
C GLY A 192 -2.76 -8.88 -0.92
N PRO A 193 -2.17 -9.29 -2.06
CA PRO A 193 -1.57 -10.61 -2.20
C PRO A 193 -0.46 -10.92 -1.19
N MET A 194 0.37 -9.91 -0.86
CA MET A 194 1.46 -10.07 0.11
C MET A 194 0.91 -10.42 1.51
N LEU A 195 -0.10 -9.69 1.97
CA LEU A 195 -0.77 -9.96 3.25
C LEU A 195 -1.58 -11.25 3.23
N ALA A 196 -2.29 -11.55 2.13
CA ALA A 196 -3.05 -12.80 1.99
C ALA A 196 -2.12 -14.03 2.09
N GLY A 197 -0.90 -13.92 1.54
CA GLY A 197 0.12 -14.96 1.62
C GLY A 197 0.56 -15.30 3.04
N VAL A 198 0.53 -14.33 3.96
CA VAL A 198 0.92 -14.51 5.38
C VAL A 198 -0.27 -14.49 6.35
N SER A 199 -1.49 -14.42 5.84
CA SER A 199 -2.72 -14.31 6.66
C SER A 199 -2.89 -15.41 7.70
N SER A 200 -2.33 -16.60 7.43
CA SER A 200 -2.34 -17.73 8.36
C SER A 200 -1.60 -17.45 9.69
N LEU A 201 -0.71 -16.47 9.72
CA LEU A 201 0.07 -16.06 10.90
C LEU A 201 -0.52 -14.84 11.62
N LEU A 202 -1.52 -14.18 11.02
CA LEU A 202 -2.15 -12.97 11.53
C LEU A 202 -3.56 -13.26 12.07
N PRO A 203 -3.98 -12.61 13.16
CA PRO A 203 -5.35 -12.72 13.65
C PRO A 203 -6.34 -12.08 12.66
N ASP A 204 -7.59 -12.54 12.69
CA ASP A 204 -8.68 -11.89 11.98
C ASP A 204 -8.99 -10.51 12.57
N GLY A 205 -9.60 -9.65 11.76
CA GLY A 205 -9.92 -8.27 12.10
C GLY A 205 -8.99 -7.25 11.47
N THR A 206 -8.97 -6.04 12.02
CA THR A 206 -8.14 -4.94 11.53
C THR A 206 -6.67 -5.18 11.89
N VAL A 207 -5.80 -5.27 10.88
CA VAL A 207 -4.36 -5.51 11.06
C VAL A 207 -3.55 -4.22 11.02
N MET A 208 -4.00 -3.23 10.26
CA MET A 208 -3.51 -1.86 10.20
C MET A 208 -4.58 -0.96 9.58
N GLN A 209 -4.32 0.34 9.49
CA GLN A 209 -5.23 1.30 8.89
C GLN A 209 -4.48 2.25 7.95
N PHE A 210 -5.21 2.81 6.98
CA PHE A 210 -4.78 3.96 6.21
C PHE A 210 -5.53 5.20 6.69
N LYS A 211 -4.80 6.23 7.12
CA LYS A 211 -5.37 7.49 7.60
C LYS A 211 -5.03 8.61 6.62
N ASN A 212 -6.02 9.08 5.89
CA ASN A 212 -5.89 10.25 5.04
C ASN A 212 -6.40 11.52 5.77
N ARG A 213 -6.46 12.66 5.07
CA ARG A 213 -6.92 13.94 5.65
C ARG A 213 -8.40 13.94 6.05
N TYR A 214 -9.20 13.00 5.55
CA TYR A 214 -10.65 13.01 5.66
C TYR A 214 -11.21 11.82 6.43
N THR A 215 -10.57 10.66 6.31
CA THR A 215 -11.07 9.39 6.85
C THR A 215 -9.95 8.43 7.18
N THR A 216 -10.32 7.38 7.92
CA THR A 216 -9.45 6.23 8.20
C THR A 216 -10.11 4.99 7.63
N THR A 217 -9.35 4.18 6.90
CA THR A 217 -9.79 2.93 6.27
C THR A 217 -9.07 1.76 6.91
N ASP A 218 -9.81 0.74 7.32
CA ASP A 218 -9.25 -0.49 7.89
C ASP A 218 -8.71 -1.41 6.79
N VAL A 219 -7.53 -1.95 7.02
CA VAL A 219 -7.02 -3.14 6.33
C VAL A 219 -7.38 -4.35 7.19
N LYS A 220 -8.19 -5.26 6.64
CA LYS A 220 -8.76 -6.38 7.38
C LYS A 220 -8.37 -7.73 6.83
N ILE A 221 -8.20 -8.67 7.75
CA ILE A 221 -8.07 -10.10 7.45
C ILE A 221 -9.33 -10.81 7.95
N ASP A 222 -9.88 -11.68 7.11
CA ASP A 222 -10.92 -12.64 7.44
C ASP A 222 -10.53 -14.00 6.86
N GLY A 223 -10.08 -14.90 7.74
CA GLY A 223 -9.50 -16.18 7.33
C GLY A 223 -8.27 -16.01 6.45
N SER A 224 -8.39 -16.32 5.16
CA SER A 224 -7.35 -16.13 4.15
C SER A 224 -7.59 -14.93 3.22
N SER A 225 -8.63 -14.13 3.51
CA SER A 225 -9.01 -12.97 2.71
C SER A 225 -8.45 -11.69 3.32
N VAL A 226 -7.99 -10.78 2.43
CA VAL A 226 -7.52 -9.43 2.77
C VAL A 226 -8.35 -8.41 2.02
N THR A 227 -8.79 -7.37 2.71
CA THR A 227 -9.55 -6.25 2.16
C THR A 227 -9.04 -4.92 2.70
N GLY A 228 -9.23 -3.84 1.95
CA GLY A 228 -8.88 -2.47 2.36
C GLY A 228 -7.43 -2.08 2.14
N GLY A 229 -6.59 -2.97 1.58
CA GLY A 229 -5.19 -2.70 1.30
C GLY A 229 -4.71 -3.37 0.01
N GLY A 230 -4.42 -2.57 -1.03
CA GLY A 230 -4.08 -3.10 -2.34
C GLY A 230 -5.23 -3.85 -3.02
N THR A 231 -4.92 -4.82 -3.86
CA THR A 231 -5.92 -5.69 -4.49
C THR A 231 -6.53 -6.64 -3.45
N ASN A 232 -7.86 -6.62 -3.32
CA ASN A 232 -8.56 -7.58 -2.47
C ASN A 232 -8.22 -9.00 -2.91
N THR A 233 -7.65 -9.78 -2.00
CA THR A 233 -7.10 -11.09 -2.33
C THR A 233 -7.54 -12.13 -1.30
N THR A 234 -7.87 -13.33 -1.78
CA THR A 234 -8.17 -14.49 -0.93
C THR A 234 -7.23 -15.62 -1.31
N ALA A 235 -6.32 -16.01 -0.42
CA ALA A 235 -5.45 -17.14 -0.66
C ALA A 235 -6.24 -18.47 -0.60
N ALA A 236 -5.91 -19.40 -1.50
CA ALA A 236 -6.60 -20.68 -1.61
C ALA A 236 -6.38 -21.58 -0.37
N SER A 237 -5.18 -21.56 0.20
CA SER A 237 -4.85 -22.37 1.38
C SER A 237 -5.35 -21.71 2.66
N LYS A 238 -6.02 -22.48 3.52
CA LYS A 238 -6.64 -22.02 4.77
C LYS A 238 -5.97 -22.65 5.98
N GLY A 239 -5.68 -21.84 6.98
CA GLY A 239 -5.12 -22.26 8.25
C GLY A 239 -4.86 -21.05 9.14
N LYS A 240 -4.83 -21.22 10.46
CA LYS A 240 -4.50 -20.17 11.44
C LYS A 240 -3.50 -20.71 12.45
N PHE A 241 -2.39 -20.01 12.59
CA PHE A 241 -1.28 -20.34 13.48
C PHE A 241 -0.87 -19.13 14.32
N THR A 242 -1.85 -18.35 14.74
CA THR A 242 -1.69 -17.06 15.42
C THR A 242 -1.09 -17.16 16.82
N ASN A 243 -0.96 -18.36 17.36
CA ASN A 243 -0.30 -18.65 18.64
C ASN A 243 1.18 -19.00 18.49
N LYS A 244 1.68 -19.15 17.27
CA LYS A 244 3.09 -19.48 17.03
C LYS A 244 3.94 -18.22 16.91
N PRO A 245 5.20 -18.25 17.39
CA PRO A 245 6.09 -17.11 17.29
C PRO A 245 6.48 -16.82 15.83
N VAL A 246 6.57 -15.54 15.49
CA VAL A 246 6.90 -15.04 14.15
C VAL A 246 8.03 -14.03 14.25
N ALA A 247 9.14 -14.28 13.55
CA ALA A 247 10.22 -13.34 13.34
C ALA A 247 10.08 -12.68 11.97
N ILE A 248 10.22 -11.36 11.88
CA ILE A 248 10.16 -10.61 10.64
C ILE A 248 11.54 -10.00 10.37
N LEU A 249 12.12 -10.28 9.20
CA LEU A 249 13.44 -9.75 8.83
C LEU A 249 13.27 -8.53 7.93
N THR A 250 13.96 -7.43 8.28
CA THR A 250 13.94 -6.16 7.57
C THR A 250 15.34 -5.68 7.22
N ASN A 251 15.46 -4.84 6.19
CA ASN A 251 16.64 -4.07 5.88
C ASN A 251 16.27 -2.73 5.23
N LYS A 252 17.26 -1.92 4.89
CA LYS A 252 17.08 -0.59 4.26
C LYS A 252 16.33 -0.61 2.91
N ASP A 253 16.19 -1.76 2.30
CA ASP A 253 15.47 -1.95 1.01
C ASP A 253 14.05 -2.49 1.24
N THR A 254 13.66 -2.78 2.50
CA THR A 254 12.27 -3.11 2.85
C THR A 254 11.43 -1.85 2.77
N ALA A 255 10.49 -1.75 1.81
CA ALA A 255 9.76 -0.52 1.53
C ALA A 255 8.26 -0.74 1.23
N SER A 256 7.44 0.33 1.42
CA SER A 256 6.05 0.41 0.96
C SER A 256 5.21 -0.76 1.47
N SER A 257 4.62 -1.59 0.61
CA SER A 257 3.78 -2.73 1.00
C SER A 257 4.50 -3.78 1.86
N ALA A 258 5.84 -3.87 1.75
CA ALA A 258 6.62 -4.68 2.68
C ALA A 258 6.63 -4.06 4.09
N GLU A 259 6.71 -2.72 4.21
CA GLU A 259 6.58 -2.02 5.48
C GLU A 259 5.17 -2.17 6.07
N ALA A 260 4.12 -2.07 5.24
CA ALA A 260 2.74 -2.36 5.65
C ALA A 260 2.60 -3.80 6.18
N THR A 261 3.31 -4.76 5.57
CA THR A 261 3.37 -6.15 6.07
C THR A 261 4.04 -6.20 7.44
N VAL A 262 5.15 -5.49 7.66
CA VAL A 262 5.79 -5.37 8.99
C VAL A 262 4.79 -4.80 10.01
N LEU A 263 4.09 -3.71 9.68
CA LEU A 263 3.11 -3.07 10.57
C LEU A 263 1.94 -3.98 10.92
N SER A 264 1.55 -4.90 10.03
CA SER A 264 0.48 -5.87 10.30
C SER A 264 0.81 -6.84 11.43
N PHE A 265 2.09 -7.08 11.72
CA PHE A 265 2.56 -7.87 12.87
C PHE A 265 2.88 -7.02 14.10
N ARG A 266 3.03 -5.70 13.95
CA ARG A 266 3.41 -4.81 15.05
C ARG A 266 2.35 -4.84 16.15
N GLY A 267 2.83 -4.96 17.42
CA GLY A 267 1.96 -5.07 18.60
C GLY A 267 1.43 -6.47 18.88
N LEU A 268 1.76 -7.48 18.08
CA LEU A 268 1.50 -8.88 18.43
C LEU A 268 2.57 -9.37 19.41
N SER A 269 2.14 -9.95 20.54
CA SER A 269 3.07 -10.42 21.60
C SER A 269 3.97 -11.57 21.16
N ASN A 270 3.59 -12.30 20.13
CA ASN A 270 4.34 -13.40 19.54
C ASN A 270 5.12 -13.03 18.28
N ALA A 271 5.15 -11.75 17.91
CA ALA A 271 5.91 -11.27 16.74
C ALA A 271 7.09 -10.40 17.19
N ARG A 272 8.22 -10.50 16.48
CA ARG A 272 9.41 -9.69 16.71
C ARG A 272 10.16 -9.43 15.43
N THR A 273 10.65 -8.19 15.25
CA THR A 273 11.36 -7.74 14.05
C THR A 273 12.87 -7.73 14.27
N PHE A 274 13.65 -8.13 13.26
CA PHE A 274 15.11 -8.25 13.29
C PHE A 274 15.73 -7.66 12.04
N GLY A 275 16.85 -6.98 12.17
CA GLY A 275 17.66 -6.49 11.04
C GLY A 275 17.99 -5.02 11.14
N GLN A 276 17.80 -4.30 10.03
CA GLN A 276 18.06 -2.87 9.92
C GLN A 276 16.73 -2.10 9.74
N PRO A 277 16.72 -0.79 10.04
CA PRO A 277 15.57 0.07 9.74
C PRO A 277 15.14 -0.06 8.28
N THR A 278 13.84 0.06 8.03
CA THR A 278 13.26 0.01 6.68
C THR A 278 13.54 1.29 5.88
N ALA A 279 13.05 1.36 4.64
CA ALA A 279 13.29 2.50 3.74
C ALA A 279 12.51 3.76 4.13
N GLY A 280 11.43 3.63 4.90
CA GLY A 280 10.57 4.75 5.30
C GLY A 280 9.67 5.24 4.17
N PHE A 281 9.08 4.32 3.41
CA PHE A 281 7.97 4.57 2.49
C PHE A 281 6.65 4.03 3.05
N THR A 282 6.45 4.23 4.35
CA THR A 282 5.36 3.67 5.14
C THR A 282 4.10 4.51 4.98
N SER A 283 3.56 4.52 3.77
CA SER A 283 2.41 5.35 3.38
C SER A 283 1.73 4.80 2.13
N ALA A 284 0.41 5.00 2.03
CA ALA A 284 -0.35 4.59 0.86
C ALA A 284 -0.29 5.66 -0.23
N ASN A 285 0.06 5.25 -1.44
CA ASN A 285 -0.04 6.07 -2.64
C ASN A 285 -1.04 5.49 -3.64
N VAL A 286 -1.49 6.32 -4.57
CA VAL A 286 -2.36 5.94 -5.67
C VAL A 286 -1.77 6.47 -6.98
N PRO A 287 -1.64 5.62 -8.00
CA PRO A 287 -1.35 6.07 -9.34
C PRO A 287 -2.65 6.59 -10.01
N ILE A 288 -2.59 7.81 -10.53
CA ILE A 288 -3.69 8.42 -11.28
C ILE A 288 -3.19 8.60 -12.71
N GLU A 289 -3.89 7.96 -13.66
CA GLU A 289 -3.58 8.09 -15.07
C GLU A 289 -3.99 9.47 -15.57
N MET A 290 -3.04 10.18 -16.16
CA MET A 290 -3.25 11.49 -16.77
C MET A 290 -3.70 11.36 -18.22
N PRO A 291 -4.36 12.40 -18.81
CA PRO A 291 -4.94 12.31 -20.15
C PRO A 291 -3.97 11.97 -21.29
N ASP A 292 -2.69 12.20 -21.11
CA ASP A 292 -1.62 11.94 -22.08
C ASP A 292 -0.87 10.62 -21.82
N GLY A 293 -1.33 9.81 -20.84
CA GLY A 293 -0.69 8.57 -20.43
C GLY A 293 0.43 8.72 -19.40
N ALA A 294 0.72 9.94 -18.94
CA ALA A 294 1.55 10.15 -17.75
C ALA A 294 0.87 9.57 -16.49
N SER A 295 1.62 9.36 -15.42
CA SER A 295 1.07 8.89 -14.14
C SER A 295 1.46 9.83 -13.01
N LEU A 296 0.45 10.40 -12.36
CA LEU A 296 0.61 11.07 -11.08
C LEU A 296 0.51 10.01 -9.96
N VAL A 297 1.64 9.67 -9.35
CA VAL A 297 1.67 8.85 -8.14
C VAL A 297 1.64 9.79 -6.94
N ILE A 298 0.57 9.77 -6.15
CA ILE A 298 0.39 10.68 -5.03
C ILE A 298 0.14 9.93 -3.73
N THR A 299 0.91 10.24 -2.69
CA THR A 299 0.69 9.72 -1.34
C THR A 299 -0.54 10.37 -0.74
N MET A 300 -1.52 9.55 -0.41
CA MET A 300 -2.81 10.00 0.08
C MET A 300 -3.09 9.66 1.54
N ALA A 301 -2.36 8.72 2.14
CA ALA A 301 -2.62 8.29 3.51
C ALA A 301 -1.33 7.86 4.22
N LYS A 302 -1.33 8.05 5.53
CA LYS A 302 -0.36 7.46 6.47
C LYS A 302 -0.76 6.03 6.76
N ASP A 303 0.22 5.19 7.02
CA ASP A 303 0.01 3.87 7.59
C ASP A 303 -0.11 3.99 9.11
N VAL A 304 -1.12 3.35 9.68
CA VAL A 304 -1.36 3.33 11.13
C VAL A 304 -1.31 1.89 11.59
N ALA A 305 -0.34 1.58 12.44
CA ALA A 305 -0.22 0.24 13.05
C ALA A 305 -1.40 -0.03 13.99
N ARG A 306 -1.65 -1.32 14.32
CA ARG A 306 -2.68 -1.68 15.32
C ARG A 306 -2.41 -1.09 16.72
N THR A 307 -1.18 -0.68 17.01
CA THR A 307 -0.78 0.01 18.24
C THR A 307 -1.18 1.48 18.26
N GLY A 308 -1.67 2.03 17.14
CA GLY A 308 -2.03 3.44 16.98
C GLY A 308 -0.85 4.33 16.54
N GLU A 309 0.34 3.78 16.34
CA GLU A 309 1.47 4.54 15.80
C GLU A 309 1.22 4.89 14.33
N GLU A 310 1.45 6.15 13.97
CA GLU A 310 1.32 6.66 12.61
C GLU A 310 2.69 6.75 11.95
N PHE A 311 2.77 6.31 10.70
CA PHE A 311 3.97 6.35 9.87
C PHE A 311 3.65 7.01 8.54
N ALA A 312 4.64 7.70 7.96
CA ALA A 312 4.54 8.29 6.61
C ALA A 312 5.86 8.14 5.84
N GLU A 313 6.91 8.81 6.31
CA GLU A 313 8.23 8.82 5.67
C GLU A 313 9.34 8.34 6.61
N GLU A 314 8.99 8.01 7.83
CA GLU A 314 9.92 7.50 8.82
C GLU A 314 10.15 6.00 8.63
N PRO A 315 11.41 5.54 8.70
CA PRO A 315 11.72 4.11 8.72
C PRO A 315 11.11 3.40 9.94
N ILE A 316 10.67 2.17 9.74
CA ILE A 316 10.31 1.29 10.85
C ILE A 316 11.59 0.72 11.44
N ASN A 317 11.88 1.06 12.69
CA ASN A 317 13.01 0.46 13.40
C ASN A 317 12.64 -0.96 13.83
N PRO A 318 13.55 -1.96 13.62
CA PRO A 318 13.32 -3.31 14.12
C PRO A 318 13.44 -3.36 15.65
N ASP A 319 12.79 -4.36 16.28
CA ASP A 319 12.93 -4.60 17.73
C ASP A 319 14.35 -5.02 18.11
N VAL A 320 15.07 -5.65 17.17
CA VAL A 320 16.46 -6.06 17.32
C VAL A 320 17.27 -5.59 16.11
N THR A 321 18.04 -4.54 16.28
CA THR A 321 18.99 -4.08 15.25
C THR A 321 20.20 -4.99 15.22
N THR A 322 20.46 -5.63 14.07
CA THR A 322 21.55 -6.61 13.89
C THR A 322 21.94 -6.77 12.42
N ASP A 323 23.20 -7.11 12.19
CA ASP A 323 23.72 -7.48 10.87
C ASP A 323 23.55 -8.98 10.56
N LYS A 324 23.05 -9.77 11.54
CA LYS A 324 22.80 -11.21 11.42
C LYS A 324 21.35 -11.58 11.69
N PRO A 325 20.37 -10.92 11.01
CA PRO A 325 18.97 -11.04 11.39
C PRO A 325 18.41 -12.47 11.29
N ALA A 326 18.84 -13.26 10.32
CA ALA A 326 18.35 -14.63 10.16
C ALA A 326 18.84 -15.56 11.28
N GLU A 327 20.10 -15.40 11.71
CA GLU A 327 20.70 -16.20 12.80
C GLU A 327 20.03 -15.87 14.15
N GLU A 328 19.88 -14.57 14.44
CA GLU A 328 19.29 -14.12 15.70
C GLU A 328 17.80 -14.41 15.78
N ALA A 329 17.06 -14.25 14.67
CA ALA A 329 15.67 -14.64 14.58
C ALA A 329 15.48 -16.14 14.83
N ALA A 330 16.31 -16.99 14.21
CA ALA A 330 16.26 -18.44 14.44
C ALA A 330 16.58 -18.81 15.89
N ALA A 331 17.58 -18.14 16.48
CA ALA A 331 17.94 -18.35 17.89
C ALA A 331 16.78 -17.94 18.83
N TRP A 332 16.14 -16.80 18.58
CA TRP A 332 14.98 -16.35 19.34
C TRP A 332 13.82 -17.32 19.20
N LEU A 333 13.47 -17.77 17.98
CA LEU A 333 12.40 -18.75 17.76
C LEU A 333 12.66 -20.05 18.52
N LYS A 334 13.89 -20.58 18.50
CA LYS A 334 14.27 -21.79 19.25
C LYS A 334 14.07 -21.65 20.77
N GLN A 335 14.15 -20.43 21.31
CA GLN A 335 13.86 -20.17 22.73
C GLN A 335 12.35 -20.15 23.01
N GLN A 336 11.54 -19.65 22.07
CA GLN A 336 10.08 -19.60 22.20
C GLN A 336 9.42 -20.97 22.01
N CYS A 337 10.11 -21.91 21.41
CA CYS A 337 9.62 -23.23 21.04
C CYS A 337 9.87 -24.33 22.09
N ARG A 338 10.29 -23.95 23.27
CA ARG A 338 10.57 -24.87 24.39
C ARG A 338 9.35 -25.13 25.26
#